data_e6349953f025bb50b62d77afcbb690e0
#
_entry.id   e6349953f025bb50b62d77afcbb690e0
#
_cell.length_a   1.000
_cell.length_b   1.000
_cell.length_c   1.000
_cell.angle_alpha   90.00
_cell.angle_beta   90.00
_cell.angle_gamma   90.00
#
_symmetry.space_group_name_H-M   'P 1'
#
loop_
_entity.id
_entity.type
_entity.pdbx_description
1 polymer ?
#
loop_
_entity_poly.entity_id
_entity_poly.type
_entity_poly.pdbx_seq_one_letter_code
_entity_poly.pdbx_strand_id
1 'polypeptide(L)'
;MARKLKTIMDGLTFGEGPRWYQNKFYFSDFYSHKVYSLDLNGNYEVIVEVPNQPSGLGWMPDGTMLIVSMKDRKLLSFKDNLLKEIADLSELAGFHCNDMVVDVHGNAYIGNFGFNTYAGEEVKSTNLILVRPDEEPCVAADDVMFPNGTVITGDGKTLIVGETYAARLTAFDINDDASLSNRRVWADLAESVDDGNVPVPDGMCLDAEGAIWVASPSTAEVIRVREGGQILESISVETNAYACMLGGDDLKTLFICTSNASGVDPDSALREKSGKIEIVEVDVPGIGRP
;
A
#
# COMPACT_ATOMS: atom_id res chain seq x y z
N MET A 1 23.44 5.81 15.04
CA MET A 1 22.71 5.11 16.13
C MET A 1 21.50 4.46 15.51
N ALA A 2 21.13 3.24 15.93
CA ALA A 2 19.90 2.61 15.44
C ALA A 2 18.70 3.49 15.84
N ARG A 3 17.78 3.73 14.91
CA ARG A 3 16.53 4.46 15.16
C ARG A 3 15.67 3.63 16.11
N LYS A 4 14.97 4.30 17.03
CA LYS A 4 14.12 3.61 18.02
C LYS A 4 12.67 3.64 17.57
N LEU A 5 12.13 2.47 17.28
CA LEU A 5 10.70 2.26 17.03
C LEU A 5 9.88 2.48 18.31
N LYS A 6 8.67 3.04 18.13
CA LYS A 6 7.68 3.20 19.18
C LYS A 6 6.35 2.63 18.67
N THR A 7 5.81 1.65 19.35
CA THR A 7 4.44 1.17 19.10
C THR A 7 3.43 2.20 19.60
N ILE A 8 2.49 2.60 18.76
CA ILE A 8 1.41 3.54 19.10
C ILE A 8 0.01 2.90 19.05
N MET A 9 -0.11 1.73 18.42
CA MET A 9 -1.31 0.91 18.44
C MET A 9 -0.92 -0.56 18.30
N ASP A 10 -1.60 -1.46 19.00
CA ASP A 10 -1.41 -2.91 18.94
C ASP A 10 -2.75 -3.66 18.97
N GLY A 11 -2.71 -4.99 18.93
CA GLY A 11 -3.91 -5.84 18.98
C GLY A 11 -4.71 -5.86 17.68
N LEU A 12 -4.14 -5.37 16.58
CA LEU A 12 -4.71 -5.44 15.24
C LEU A 12 -4.66 -6.85 14.68
N THR A 13 -5.57 -7.17 13.79
CA THR A 13 -5.53 -8.44 13.06
C THR A 13 -4.46 -8.41 11.99
N PHE A 14 -4.51 -7.41 11.07
CA PHE A 14 -3.53 -7.22 10.02
C PHE A 14 -3.68 -5.82 9.41
N GLY A 15 -2.82 -4.88 9.80
CA GLY A 15 -2.85 -3.49 9.32
C GLY A 15 -2.25 -3.35 7.92
N GLU A 16 -2.96 -2.67 7.00
CA GLU A 16 -2.57 -2.47 5.61
C GLU A 16 -3.11 -1.18 4.99
N GLY A 17 -2.63 -0.86 3.77
CA GLY A 17 -3.08 0.28 2.98
C GLY A 17 -2.97 1.63 3.70
N PRO A 18 -1.85 1.92 4.42
CA PRO A 18 -1.75 3.13 5.24
C PRO A 18 -1.70 4.39 4.38
N ARG A 19 -2.34 5.46 4.89
CA ARG A 19 -2.35 6.78 4.23
C ARG A 19 -2.29 7.89 5.27
N TRP A 20 -1.60 8.97 4.94
CA TRP A 20 -1.62 10.21 5.72
C TRP A 20 -2.53 11.23 5.02
N TYR A 21 -3.62 11.61 5.67
CA TYR A 21 -4.59 12.55 5.11
C TYR A 21 -5.14 13.47 6.20
N GLN A 22 -5.16 14.79 5.95
CA GLN A 22 -5.70 15.80 6.87
C GLN A 22 -5.19 15.63 8.33
N ASN A 23 -3.87 15.46 8.49
CA ASN A 23 -3.17 15.32 9.77
C ASN A 23 -3.62 14.09 10.60
N LYS A 24 -4.11 13.05 9.96
CA LYS A 24 -4.40 11.75 10.56
C LYS A 24 -3.80 10.63 9.73
N PHE A 25 -3.41 9.57 10.40
CA PHE A 25 -3.00 8.32 9.81
C PHE A 25 -4.24 7.44 9.64
N TYR A 26 -4.47 6.95 8.43
CA TYR A 26 -5.56 6.02 8.12
C TYR A 26 -4.98 4.68 7.68
N PHE A 27 -5.65 3.59 8.01
CA PHE A 27 -5.26 2.25 7.56
C PHE A 27 -6.44 1.28 7.61
N SER A 28 -6.34 0.20 6.85
CA SER A 28 -7.26 -0.92 6.84
C SER A 28 -6.77 -2.01 7.79
N ASP A 29 -7.62 -2.57 8.64
CA ASP A 29 -7.34 -3.79 9.38
C ASP A 29 -8.12 -4.94 8.73
N PHE A 30 -7.44 -5.75 7.95
CA PHE A 30 -8.02 -6.71 7.01
C PHE A 30 -9.08 -7.60 7.63
N TYR A 31 -8.73 -8.34 8.66
CA TYR A 31 -9.59 -9.39 9.21
C TYR A 31 -10.54 -8.91 10.30
N SER A 32 -10.37 -7.69 10.79
CA SER A 32 -11.40 -7.01 11.57
C SER A 32 -12.44 -6.31 10.69
N HIS A 33 -12.20 -6.24 9.37
CA HIS A 33 -13.06 -5.61 8.38
C HIS A 33 -13.30 -4.11 8.62
N LYS A 34 -12.29 -3.41 9.17
CA LYS A 34 -12.42 -2.00 9.57
C LYS A 34 -11.37 -1.13 8.94
N VAL A 35 -11.77 0.11 8.65
CA VAL A 35 -10.85 1.21 8.40
C VAL A 35 -10.75 2.05 9.66
N TYR A 36 -9.53 2.36 10.06
CA TYR A 36 -9.22 3.17 11.23
C TYR A 36 -8.60 4.51 10.84
N SER A 37 -8.79 5.52 11.70
CA SER A 37 -7.90 6.66 11.78
C SER A 37 -7.18 6.68 13.12
N LEU A 38 -5.95 7.17 13.13
CA LEU A 38 -5.07 7.18 14.29
C LEU A 38 -4.30 8.51 14.34
N ASP A 39 -4.15 9.11 15.54
CA ASP A 39 -3.28 10.25 15.77
C ASP A 39 -1.91 9.81 16.33
N LEU A 40 -0.97 10.77 16.43
CA LEU A 40 0.38 10.52 16.96
C LEU A 40 0.41 10.13 18.45
N ASN A 41 -0.69 10.35 19.18
CA ASN A 41 -0.82 9.99 20.59
C ASN A 41 -1.37 8.58 20.81
N GLY A 42 -1.77 7.90 19.72
CA GLY A 42 -2.40 6.56 19.76
C GLY A 42 -3.92 6.60 19.96
N ASN A 43 -4.56 7.78 19.87
CA ASN A 43 -6.02 7.84 19.86
C ASN A 43 -6.53 7.42 18.48
N TYR A 44 -7.48 6.51 18.43
CA TYR A 44 -8.02 5.99 17.19
C TYR A 44 -9.55 6.04 17.13
N GLU A 45 -10.05 6.01 15.92
CA GLU A 45 -11.48 5.91 15.60
C GLU A 45 -11.69 4.83 14.53
N VAL A 46 -12.79 4.09 14.63
CA VAL A 46 -13.29 3.28 13.52
C VAL A 46 -14.05 4.19 12.57
N ILE A 47 -13.57 4.31 11.35
CA ILE A 47 -14.16 5.18 10.32
C ILE A 47 -15.33 4.48 9.64
N VAL A 48 -15.13 3.23 9.25
CA VAL A 48 -16.15 2.42 8.56
C VAL A 48 -15.83 0.93 8.66
N GLU A 49 -16.87 0.09 8.65
CA GLU A 49 -16.76 -1.35 8.44
C GLU A 49 -17.01 -1.69 6.97
N VAL A 50 -16.13 -2.52 6.39
CA VAL A 50 -16.22 -2.97 4.99
C VAL A 50 -16.46 -4.47 4.98
N PRO A 51 -17.67 -4.97 4.66
CA PRO A 51 -18.06 -6.36 4.85
C PRO A 51 -17.16 -7.38 4.16
N ASN A 52 -16.60 -7.03 2.99
CA ASN A 52 -15.75 -7.92 2.20
C ASN A 52 -14.25 -7.56 2.29
N GLN A 53 -13.83 -7.06 3.46
CA GLN A 53 -12.43 -6.79 3.79
C GLN A 53 -11.86 -5.55 3.08
N PRO A 54 -11.56 -4.46 3.83
CA PRO A 54 -10.89 -3.28 3.25
C PRO A 54 -9.43 -3.60 2.91
N SER A 55 -8.89 -2.92 1.90
CA SER A 55 -7.47 -2.91 1.57
C SER A 55 -7.02 -1.48 1.26
N GLY A 56 -6.58 -1.18 0.04
CA GLY A 56 -6.10 0.13 -0.36
C GLY A 56 -7.08 1.27 -0.08
N LEU A 57 -6.53 2.39 0.36
CA LEU A 57 -7.27 3.62 0.68
C LEU A 57 -6.80 4.77 -0.22
N GLY A 58 -7.67 5.75 -0.45
CA GLY A 58 -7.35 6.99 -1.15
C GLY A 58 -8.46 8.02 -1.02
N TRP A 59 -8.30 9.19 -1.61
CA TRP A 59 -9.30 10.26 -1.58
C TRP A 59 -9.50 10.92 -2.92
N MET A 60 -10.75 11.14 -3.24
CA MET A 60 -11.16 12.03 -4.33
C MET A 60 -10.82 13.48 -4.00
N PRO A 61 -10.69 14.37 -4.99
CA PRO A 61 -10.45 15.80 -4.77
C PRO A 61 -11.49 16.49 -3.88
N ASP A 62 -12.72 15.98 -3.84
CA ASP A 62 -13.83 16.50 -3.03
C ASP A 62 -13.81 15.97 -1.58
N GLY A 63 -12.79 15.22 -1.18
CA GLY A 63 -12.62 14.62 0.14
C GLY A 63 -13.40 13.31 0.35
N THR A 64 -14.04 12.75 -0.68
CA THR A 64 -14.65 11.41 -0.61
C THR A 64 -13.56 10.37 -0.48
N MET A 65 -13.62 9.52 0.56
CA MET A 65 -12.70 8.41 0.73
C MET A 65 -13.03 7.30 -0.28
N LEU A 66 -12.02 6.76 -0.92
CA LEU A 66 -12.09 5.55 -1.72
C LEU A 66 -11.50 4.38 -0.93
N ILE A 67 -12.15 3.22 -1.02
CA ILE A 67 -11.75 2.01 -0.29
C ILE A 67 -11.86 0.82 -1.22
N VAL A 68 -10.78 0.07 -1.35
CA VAL A 68 -10.81 -1.24 -2.02
C VAL A 68 -11.53 -2.24 -1.13
N SER A 69 -12.61 -2.84 -1.65
CA SER A 69 -13.27 -4.01 -1.06
C SER A 69 -12.65 -5.26 -1.68
N MET A 70 -11.82 -5.93 -0.90
CA MET A 70 -10.81 -6.87 -1.37
C MET A 70 -11.41 -8.15 -1.98
N LYS A 71 -12.29 -8.84 -1.22
CA LYS A 71 -12.78 -10.19 -1.56
C LYS A 71 -13.80 -10.19 -2.68
N ASP A 72 -14.69 -9.22 -2.70
CA ASP A 72 -15.71 -9.05 -3.75
C ASP A 72 -15.22 -8.18 -4.92
N ARG A 73 -13.95 -7.74 -4.86
CA ARG A 73 -13.24 -7.04 -5.93
C ARG A 73 -13.99 -5.80 -6.42
N LYS A 74 -14.24 -4.86 -5.48
CA LYS A 74 -14.98 -3.63 -5.75
C LYS A 74 -14.20 -2.42 -5.29
N LEU A 75 -14.47 -1.29 -5.91
CA LEU A 75 -14.08 0.01 -5.39
C LEU A 75 -15.30 0.66 -4.75
N LEU A 76 -15.15 1.07 -3.50
CA LEU A 76 -16.19 1.71 -2.72
C LEU A 76 -15.84 3.18 -2.47
N SER A 77 -16.85 4.03 -2.34
CA SER A 77 -16.74 5.39 -1.81
C SER A 77 -17.37 5.49 -0.42
N PHE A 78 -16.77 6.29 0.45
CA PHE A 78 -17.30 6.58 1.78
C PHE A 78 -17.33 8.08 2.02
N LYS A 79 -18.53 8.61 2.24
CA LYS A 79 -18.78 10.03 2.52
C LYS A 79 -20.07 10.17 3.33
N ASP A 80 -20.11 11.07 4.30
CA ASP A 80 -21.27 11.37 5.14
C ASP A 80 -21.87 10.10 5.80
N ASN A 81 -20.99 9.20 6.29
CA ASN A 81 -21.34 7.89 6.87
C ASN A 81 -22.06 6.93 5.90
N LEU A 82 -21.94 7.15 4.61
CA LEU A 82 -22.55 6.30 3.60
C LEU A 82 -21.48 5.61 2.75
N LEU A 83 -21.44 4.27 2.83
CA LEU A 83 -20.59 3.42 2.01
C LEU A 83 -21.38 3.02 0.75
N LYS A 84 -20.80 3.26 -0.43
CA LYS A 84 -21.41 2.95 -1.73
C LYS A 84 -20.41 2.27 -2.65
N GLU A 85 -20.84 1.32 -3.43
CA GLU A 85 -20.11 0.78 -4.56
C GLU A 85 -20.06 1.83 -5.69
N ILE A 86 -18.86 2.01 -6.26
CA ILE A 86 -18.66 2.90 -7.42
C ILE A 86 -18.08 2.16 -8.62
N ALA A 87 -17.44 1.01 -8.43
CA ALA A 87 -16.98 0.17 -9.54
C ALA A 87 -16.91 -1.31 -9.12
N ASP A 88 -17.32 -2.20 -10.03
CA ASP A 88 -17.08 -3.64 -9.96
C ASP A 88 -15.84 -3.99 -10.80
N LEU A 89 -14.83 -4.57 -10.16
CA LEU A 89 -13.54 -4.92 -10.73
C LEU A 89 -13.40 -6.42 -11.00
N SER A 90 -14.47 -7.20 -10.78
CA SER A 90 -14.43 -8.66 -10.75
C SER A 90 -14.07 -9.29 -12.10
N GLU A 91 -14.41 -8.62 -13.21
CA GLU A 91 -14.06 -9.06 -14.55
C GLU A 91 -12.60 -8.77 -14.94
N LEU A 92 -11.95 -7.82 -14.23
CA LEU A 92 -10.58 -7.39 -14.51
C LEU A 92 -9.57 -7.97 -13.52
N ALA A 93 -9.93 -8.07 -12.23
CA ALA A 93 -9.06 -8.60 -11.20
C ALA A 93 -8.99 -10.14 -11.25
N GLY A 94 -7.80 -10.69 -11.39
CA GLY A 94 -7.58 -12.14 -11.43
C GLY A 94 -7.91 -12.85 -10.12
N PHE A 95 -7.78 -12.14 -8.98
CA PHE A 95 -8.17 -12.58 -7.64
C PHE A 95 -8.47 -11.35 -6.75
N HIS A 96 -8.30 -11.44 -5.44
CA HIS A 96 -8.57 -10.35 -4.50
C HIS A 96 -7.87 -9.05 -4.94
N CYS A 97 -8.60 -7.94 -4.89
CA CYS A 97 -7.99 -6.62 -5.04
C CYS A 97 -7.10 -6.30 -3.84
N ASN A 98 -6.11 -5.42 -4.04
CA ASN A 98 -5.08 -5.13 -3.05
C ASN A 98 -4.96 -3.62 -2.79
N ASP A 99 -3.75 -3.10 -2.70
CA ASP A 99 -3.51 -1.67 -2.49
C ASP A 99 -3.90 -0.84 -3.73
N MET A 100 -4.06 0.46 -3.55
CA MET A 100 -4.33 1.41 -4.63
C MET A 100 -3.64 2.74 -4.36
N VAL A 101 -3.44 3.53 -5.40
CA VAL A 101 -3.12 4.95 -5.29
C VAL A 101 -4.14 5.78 -6.05
N VAL A 102 -4.45 6.97 -5.56
CA VAL A 102 -5.38 7.90 -6.20
C VAL A 102 -4.64 9.18 -6.55
N ASP A 103 -4.72 9.61 -7.81
CA ASP A 103 -4.09 10.83 -8.27
C ASP A 103 -4.90 12.10 -7.88
N VAL A 104 -4.37 13.28 -8.23
CA VAL A 104 -5.00 14.57 -7.90
C VAL A 104 -6.31 14.83 -8.66
N HIS A 105 -6.62 14.02 -9.66
CA HIS A 105 -7.85 14.10 -10.46
C HIS A 105 -8.91 13.09 -10.00
N GLY A 106 -8.54 12.19 -9.07
CA GLY A 106 -9.42 11.14 -8.57
C GLY A 106 -9.32 9.82 -9.37
N ASN A 107 -8.34 9.69 -10.26
CA ASN A 107 -8.07 8.42 -10.93
C ASN A 107 -7.45 7.44 -9.95
N ALA A 108 -8.05 6.26 -9.77
CA ALA A 108 -7.58 5.22 -8.88
C ALA A 108 -6.88 4.11 -9.67
N TYR A 109 -5.63 3.80 -9.31
CA TYR A 109 -4.86 2.67 -9.84
C TYR A 109 -4.84 1.58 -8.78
N ILE A 110 -5.40 0.41 -9.09
CA ILE A 110 -5.70 -0.65 -8.12
C ILE A 110 -4.95 -1.91 -8.51
N GLY A 111 -4.20 -2.47 -7.56
CA GLY A 111 -3.55 -3.75 -7.67
C GLY A 111 -4.50 -4.92 -7.34
N ASN A 112 -4.08 -6.13 -7.69
CA ASN A 112 -4.75 -7.36 -7.27
C ASN A 112 -3.76 -8.53 -7.21
N PHE A 113 -4.13 -9.59 -6.50
CA PHE A 113 -3.25 -10.75 -6.30
C PHE A 113 -3.00 -11.57 -7.58
N GLY A 114 -3.92 -11.54 -8.54
CA GLY A 114 -3.81 -12.27 -9.80
C GLY A 114 -4.11 -13.77 -9.71
N PHE A 115 -3.89 -14.41 -8.56
CA PHE A 115 -4.08 -15.83 -8.32
C PHE A 115 -4.49 -16.09 -6.87
N ASN A 116 -5.08 -17.25 -6.60
CA ASN A 116 -5.55 -17.62 -5.27
C ASN A 116 -4.39 -18.09 -4.39
N THR A 117 -3.80 -17.14 -3.65
CA THR A 117 -2.71 -17.39 -2.69
C THR A 117 -3.12 -18.32 -1.56
N TYR A 118 -4.39 -18.30 -1.14
CA TYR A 118 -4.93 -19.15 -0.06
C TYR A 118 -5.04 -20.62 -0.48
N ALA A 119 -5.25 -20.89 -1.77
CA ALA A 119 -5.30 -22.23 -2.31
C ALA A 119 -3.93 -22.74 -2.78
N GLY A 120 -2.87 -21.91 -2.71
CA GLY A 120 -1.55 -22.26 -3.22
C GLY A 120 -1.50 -22.43 -4.74
N GLU A 121 -2.31 -21.65 -5.48
CA GLU A 121 -2.22 -21.61 -6.94
C GLU A 121 -0.84 -21.18 -7.41
N GLU A 122 -0.44 -21.61 -8.61
CA GLU A 122 0.79 -21.16 -9.23
C GLU A 122 0.82 -19.64 -9.39
N VAL A 123 1.99 -19.06 -9.11
CA VAL A 123 2.25 -17.62 -9.28
C VAL A 123 2.11 -17.27 -10.77
N LYS A 124 1.31 -16.28 -11.07
CA LYS A 124 1.12 -15.74 -12.42
C LYS A 124 0.97 -14.23 -12.38
N SER A 125 1.31 -13.59 -13.49
CA SER A 125 1.09 -12.15 -13.64
C SER A 125 -0.40 -11.79 -13.70
N THR A 126 -0.68 -10.54 -13.41
CA THR A 126 -2.00 -9.93 -13.47
C THR A 126 -1.91 -8.54 -14.08
N ASN A 127 -2.88 -7.68 -13.80
CA ASN A 127 -2.94 -6.33 -14.30
C ASN A 127 -3.05 -5.29 -13.17
N LEU A 128 -2.73 -4.04 -13.47
CA LEU A 128 -3.22 -2.86 -12.75
C LEU A 128 -4.53 -2.42 -13.36
N ILE A 129 -5.49 -2.06 -12.52
CA ILE A 129 -6.81 -1.60 -12.94
C ILE A 129 -6.88 -0.09 -12.71
N LEU A 130 -7.37 0.65 -13.70
CA LEU A 130 -7.65 2.07 -13.62
C LEU A 130 -9.15 2.30 -13.54
N VAL A 131 -9.56 3.05 -12.52
CA VAL A 131 -10.92 3.59 -12.37
C VAL A 131 -10.84 5.10 -12.45
N ARG A 132 -11.40 5.69 -13.50
CA ARG A 132 -11.55 7.13 -13.63
C ARG A 132 -12.91 7.55 -13.05
N PRO A 133 -13.04 8.80 -12.56
CA PRO A 133 -14.35 9.32 -12.17
C PRO A 133 -15.36 9.19 -13.31
N ASP A 134 -16.54 8.64 -12.99
CA ASP A 134 -17.69 8.50 -13.92
C ASP A 134 -17.42 7.66 -15.19
N GLU A 135 -16.38 6.84 -15.21
CA GLU A 135 -16.04 5.93 -16.32
C GLU A 135 -16.02 4.47 -15.86
N GLU A 136 -16.18 3.55 -16.83
CA GLU A 136 -16.03 2.12 -16.58
C GLU A 136 -14.56 1.77 -16.28
N PRO A 137 -14.30 0.82 -15.37
CA PRO A 137 -12.96 0.33 -15.09
C PRO A 137 -12.28 -0.23 -16.33
N CYS A 138 -10.97 -0.02 -16.44
CA CYS A 138 -10.18 -0.61 -17.52
C CYS A 138 -8.81 -1.09 -17.03
N VAL A 139 -8.14 -1.90 -17.83
CA VAL A 139 -6.75 -2.30 -17.57
C VAL A 139 -5.82 -1.12 -17.85
N ALA A 140 -5.05 -0.72 -16.83
CA ALA A 140 -4.02 0.32 -16.95
C ALA A 140 -2.70 -0.23 -17.45
N ALA A 141 -2.29 -1.40 -16.94
CA ALA A 141 -1.10 -2.14 -17.36
C ALA A 141 -1.34 -3.64 -17.12
N ASP A 142 -0.85 -4.46 -18.01
CA ASP A 142 -0.87 -5.92 -17.91
C ASP A 142 0.50 -6.48 -17.48
N ASP A 143 0.57 -7.78 -17.26
CA ASP A 143 1.80 -8.53 -16.96
C ASP A 143 2.59 -7.92 -15.77
N VAL A 144 1.89 -7.59 -14.69
CA VAL A 144 2.46 -7.16 -13.40
C VAL A 144 2.39 -8.32 -12.41
N MET A 145 3.45 -8.51 -11.62
CA MET A 145 3.60 -9.67 -10.75
C MET A 145 3.19 -9.33 -9.31
N PHE A 146 1.92 -9.56 -8.96
CA PHE A 146 1.36 -9.25 -7.64
C PHE A 146 1.58 -7.77 -7.28
N PRO A 147 0.93 -6.83 -8.01
CA PRO A 147 1.03 -5.42 -7.73
C PRO A 147 0.54 -5.09 -6.32
N ASN A 148 1.39 -4.42 -5.57
CA ASN A 148 1.19 -4.08 -4.17
C ASN A 148 1.31 -2.57 -3.97
N GLY A 149 2.08 -2.09 -2.99
CA GLY A 149 2.26 -0.68 -2.73
C GLY A 149 2.53 0.11 -4.01
N THR A 150 1.87 1.22 -4.16
CA THR A 150 1.95 2.05 -5.37
C THR A 150 2.04 3.52 -4.97
N VAL A 151 2.94 4.26 -5.62
CA VAL A 151 3.12 5.69 -5.40
C VAL A 151 3.08 6.46 -6.72
N ILE A 152 2.72 7.75 -6.64
CA ILE A 152 2.80 8.69 -7.77
C ILE A 152 3.79 9.78 -7.41
N THR A 153 4.72 10.08 -8.33
CA THR A 153 5.72 11.14 -8.13
C THR A 153 5.07 12.50 -7.86
N GLY A 154 5.80 13.39 -7.18
CA GLY A 154 5.29 14.69 -6.75
C GLY A 154 4.78 15.59 -7.88
N ASP A 155 5.30 15.41 -9.10
CA ASP A 155 4.84 16.10 -10.31
C ASP A 155 3.62 15.44 -10.99
N GLY A 156 3.17 14.29 -10.47
CA GLY A 156 2.02 13.54 -10.99
C GLY A 156 2.26 12.80 -12.31
N LYS A 157 3.51 12.64 -12.75
CA LYS A 157 3.82 12.12 -14.08
C LYS A 157 4.29 10.68 -14.13
N THR A 158 4.65 10.11 -12.99
CA THR A 158 5.15 8.73 -12.93
C THR A 158 4.43 7.97 -11.83
N LEU A 159 3.89 6.82 -12.19
CA LEU A 159 3.40 5.82 -11.26
C LEU A 159 4.47 4.77 -11.06
N ILE A 160 4.74 4.41 -9.79
CA ILE A 160 5.70 3.37 -9.44
C ILE A 160 4.98 2.34 -8.57
N VAL A 161 5.00 1.07 -9.00
CA VAL A 161 4.34 -0.05 -8.32
C VAL A 161 5.35 -1.08 -7.85
N GLY A 162 5.16 -1.60 -6.64
CA GLY A 162 5.86 -2.76 -6.12
C GLY A 162 5.31 -4.05 -6.72
N GLU A 163 6.17 -4.84 -7.35
CA GLU A 163 5.82 -6.18 -7.82
C GLU A 163 6.39 -7.21 -6.84
N THR A 164 5.58 -7.64 -5.86
CA THR A 164 6.02 -8.46 -4.72
C THR A 164 6.76 -9.73 -5.14
N TYR A 165 6.16 -10.52 -6.04
CA TYR A 165 6.75 -11.79 -6.49
C TYR A 165 7.83 -11.64 -7.56
N ALA A 166 8.07 -10.42 -8.05
CA ALA A 166 9.19 -10.12 -8.94
C ALA A 166 10.33 -9.40 -8.21
N ALA A 167 10.18 -9.11 -6.91
CA ALA A 167 11.15 -8.40 -6.08
C ALA A 167 11.69 -7.11 -6.75
N ARG A 168 10.80 -6.31 -7.33
CA ARG A 168 11.18 -5.08 -8.05
C ARG A 168 10.15 -3.99 -7.93
N LEU A 169 10.56 -2.77 -8.21
CA LEU A 169 9.69 -1.62 -8.43
C LEU A 169 9.65 -1.32 -9.92
N THR A 170 8.44 -1.17 -10.46
CA THR A 170 8.22 -0.89 -11.89
C THR A 170 7.56 0.46 -12.06
N ALA A 171 8.11 1.30 -12.93
CA ALA A 171 7.60 2.63 -13.24
C ALA A 171 6.86 2.67 -14.57
N PHE A 172 5.86 3.55 -14.63
CA PHE A 172 5.10 3.90 -15.82
C PHE A 172 4.97 5.42 -15.91
N ASP A 173 4.96 5.97 -17.10
CA ASP A 173 4.57 7.35 -17.32
C ASP A 173 3.04 7.45 -17.30
N ILE A 174 2.49 8.45 -16.61
CA ILE A 174 1.06 8.75 -16.57
C ILE A 174 0.77 9.77 -17.67
N ASN A 175 -0.06 9.38 -18.63
CA ASN A 175 -0.50 10.24 -19.72
C ASN A 175 -1.64 11.18 -19.28
N ASP A 176 -1.96 12.20 -20.08
CA ASP A 176 -3.01 13.19 -19.76
C ASP A 176 -4.41 12.57 -19.57
N ASP A 177 -4.67 11.41 -20.18
CA ASP A 177 -5.89 10.63 -20.03
C ASP A 177 -5.82 9.60 -18.89
N ALA A 178 -4.81 9.69 -18.03
CA ALA A 178 -4.50 8.76 -16.95
C ALA A 178 -4.12 7.32 -17.42
N SER A 179 -3.98 7.06 -18.71
CA SER A 179 -3.42 5.79 -19.19
C SER A 179 -1.94 5.71 -18.87
N LEU A 180 -1.41 4.48 -18.75
CA LEU A 180 0.00 4.23 -18.44
C LEU A 180 0.78 3.88 -19.70
N SER A 181 2.02 4.36 -19.77
CA SER A 181 2.94 4.09 -20.88
C SER A 181 4.39 3.95 -20.39
N ASN A 182 5.31 3.63 -21.30
CA ASN A 182 6.75 3.61 -21.04
C ASN A 182 7.15 2.80 -19.80
N ARG A 183 6.66 1.55 -19.70
CA ARG A 183 7.01 0.61 -18.63
C ARG A 183 8.52 0.41 -18.54
N ARG A 184 9.08 0.54 -17.33
CA ARG A 184 10.51 0.33 -17.05
C ARG A 184 10.73 -0.17 -15.63
N VAL A 185 11.82 -0.91 -15.40
CA VAL A 185 12.27 -1.22 -14.04
C VAL A 185 12.77 0.06 -13.40
N TRP A 186 12.19 0.44 -12.26
CA TRP A 186 12.63 1.57 -11.47
C TRP A 186 13.72 1.16 -10.47
N ALA A 187 13.55 -0.01 -9.83
CA ALA A 187 14.55 -0.63 -8.97
C ALA A 187 14.39 -2.16 -9.01
N ASP A 188 15.48 -2.87 -9.21
CA ASP A 188 15.55 -4.32 -9.00
C ASP A 188 16.07 -4.57 -7.58
N LEU A 189 15.21 -5.11 -6.71
CA LEU A 189 15.56 -5.35 -5.30
C LEU A 189 16.37 -6.62 -5.13
N ALA A 190 16.24 -7.58 -6.04
CA ALA A 190 17.05 -8.81 -6.01
C ALA A 190 18.52 -8.52 -6.34
N GLU A 191 18.79 -7.55 -7.22
CA GLU A 191 20.14 -7.10 -7.55
C GLU A 191 20.73 -6.14 -6.49
N SER A 192 19.90 -5.66 -5.55
CA SER A 192 20.29 -4.65 -4.56
C SER A 192 21.00 -5.23 -3.34
N VAL A 193 21.06 -6.56 -3.20
CA VAL A 193 21.63 -7.27 -2.05
C VAL A 193 22.56 -8.40 -2.47
N ASP A 194 23.67 -8.56 -1.75
CA ASP A 194 24.70 -9.57 -2.05
C ASP A 194 24.54 -10.87 -1.26
N ASP A 195 23.76 -10.87 -0.17
CA ASP A 195 23.64 -11.98 0.78
C ASP A 195 22.51 -12.97 0.48
N GLY A 196 21.74 -12.72 -0.59
CA GLY A 196 20.61 -13.55 -1.00
C GLY A 196 19.34 -13.36 -0.15
N ASN A 197 19.36 -12.44 0.82
CA ASN A 197 18.17 -12.07 1.61
C ASN A 197 17.40 -10.96 0.89
N VAL A 198 16.65 -11.33 -0.14
CA VAL A 198 16.00 -10.41 -1.06
C VAL A 198 14.79 -9.73 -0.42
N PRO A 199 14.77 -8.38 -0.33
CA PRO A 199 13.58 -7.66 0.06
C PRO A 199 12.48 -7.84 -1.01
N VAL A 200 11.27 -8.18 -0.58
CA VAL A 200 10.11 -8.17 -1.47
C VAL A 200 9.26 -6.93 -1.18
N PRO A 201 8.87 -6.14 -2.19
CA PRO A 201 8.12 -4.92 -1.95
C PRO A 201 6.68 -5.25 -1.56
N ASP A 202 6.21 -4.60 -0.49
CA ASP A 202 4.83 -4.60 -0.04
C ASP A 202 4.32 -3.14 -0.02
N GLY A 203 3.65 -2.64 1.01
CA GLY A 203 3.22 -1.25 1.06
C GLY A 203 4.39 -0.27 1.10
N MET A 204 4.26 0.86 0.41
CA MET A 204 5.35 1.81 0.25
C MET A 204 4.89 3.28 0.20
N CYS A 205 5.81 4.21 0.45
CA CYS A 205 5.54 5.65 0.34
C CYS A 205 6.76 6.43 -0.20
N LEU A 206 6.49 7.59 -0.81
CA LEU A 206 7.48 8.44 -1.47
C LEU A 206 7.94 9.57 -0.55
N ASP A 207 9.24 9.86 -0.53
CA ASP A 207 9.81 11.00 0.17
C ASP A 207 10.10 12.21 -0.73
N ALA A 208 10.47 13.34 -0.12
CA ALA A 208 10.71 14.59 -0.83
C ALA A 208 11.99 14.61 -1.65
N GLU A 209 12.90 13.65 -1.50
CA GLU A 209 14.09 13.46 -2.33
C GLU A 209 13.83 12.50 -3.51
N GLY A 210 12.61 11.99 -3.65
CA GLY A 210 12.22 11.04 -4.68
C GLY A 210 12.67 9.61 -4.41
N ALA A 211 13.12 9.30 -3.18
CA ALA A 211 13.34 7.92 -2.76
C ALA A 211 12.04 7.30 -2.21
N ILE A 212 11.94 5.99 -2.25
CA ILE A 212 10.76 5.25 -1.80
C ILE A 212 11.12 4.44 -0.57
N TRP A 213 10.32 4.61 0.50
CA TRP A 213 10.30 3.68 1.62
C TRP A 213 9.44 2.48 1.26
N VAL A 214 10.00 1.29 1.36
CA VAL A 214 9.40 0.03 0.95
C VAL A 214 9.38 -0.91 2.16
N ALA A 215 8.20 -1.31 2.60
CA ALA A 215 8.06 -2.36 3.61
C ALA A 215 8.39 -3.71 2.96
N SER A 216 9.15 -4.54 3.68
CA SER A 216 9.56 -5.86 3.22
C SER A 216 9.29 -6.92 4.29
N PRO A 217 8.23 -7.72 4.12
CA PRO A 217 7.95 -8.80 5.07
C PRO A 217 8.97 -9.94 5.01
N SER A 218 9.64 -10.15 3.88
CA SER A 218 10.65 -11.20 3.73
C SER A 218 11.92 -10.96 4.55
N THR A 219 12.27 -9.69 4.80
CA THR A 219 13.50 -9.30 5.50
C THR A 219 13.25 -8.64 6.86
N ALA A 220 11.97 -8.51 7.26
CA ALA A 220 11.55 -7.87 8.51
C ALA A 220 12.14 -6.45 8.67
N GLU A 221 12.00 -5.63 7.63
CA GLU A 221 12.52 -4.27 7.60
C GLU A 221 11.70 -3.35 6.69
N VAL A 222 11.93 -2.05 6.83
CA VAL A 222 11.53 -1.04 5.84
C VAL A 222 12.81 -0.44 5.27
N ILE A 223 12.98 -0.53 3.95
CA ILE A 223 14.14 -0.01 3.24
C ILE A 223 13.81 1.28 2.52
N ARG A 224 14.75 2.21 2.48
CA ARG A 224 14.69 3.43 1.68
C ARG A 224 15.50 3.24 0.42
N VAL A 225 14.86 3.25 -0.74
CA VAL A 225 15.46 2.94 -2.04
C VAL A 225 15.36 4.13 -2.97
N ARG A 226 16.43 4.42 -3.72
CA ARG A 226 16.36 5.38 -4.82
C ARG A 226 16.27 4.69 -6.18
N GLU A 227 15.90 5.41 -7.21
CA GLU A 227 15.91 4.92 -8.58
C GLU A 227 17.24 4.23 -8.91
N GLY A 228 17.17 3.08 -9.58
CA GLY A 228 18.32 2.22 -9.85
C GLY A 228 18.63 1.19 -8.75
N GLY A 229 17.81 1.12 -7.65
CA GLY A 229 17.86 0.04 -6.67
C GLY A 229 18.82 0.25 -5.50
N GLN A 230 19.57 1.37 -5.43
CA GLN A 230 20.45 1.58 -4.28
C GLN A 230 19.64 1.77 -2.98
N ILE A 231 19.86 0.89 -2.00
CA ILE A 231 19.34 1.03 -0.65
C ILE A 231 20.15 2.12 0.08
N LEU A 232 19.45 3.17 0.53
CA LEU A 232 20.03 4.31 1.23
C LEU A 232 20.00 4.16 2.74
N GLU A 233 18.93 3.52 3.25
CA GLU A 233 18.69 3.30 4.68
C GLU A 233 17.85 2.05 4.87
N SER A 234 18.00 1.38 6.01
CA SER A 234 17.16 0.26 6.44
C SER A 234 16.77 0.45 7.91
N ILE A 235 15.51 0.13 8.22
CA ILE A 235 14.94 0.14 9.57
C ILE A 235 14.38 -1.25 9.85
N SER A 236 15.09 -2.02 10.68
CA SER A 236 14.63 -3.36 11.09
C SER A 236 13.46 -3.26 12.06
N VAL A 237 12.50 -4.18 11.95
CA VAL A 237 11.37 -4.36 12.85
C VAL A 237 11.47 -5.71 13.57
N GLU A 238 10.73 -5.86 14.71
CA GLU A 238 10.76 -7.13 15.46
C GLU A 238 9.98 -8.26 14.79
N THR A 239 8.99 -7.90 13.99
CA THR A 239 8.13 -8.84 13.26
C THR A 239 8.26 -8.58 11.76
N ASN A 240 7.26 -8.85 10.93
CA ASN A 240 7.34 -8.53 9.51
C ASN A 240 6.73 -7.16 9.24
N ALA A 241 7.34 -6.35 8.36
CA ALA A 241 6.80 -5.08 7.89
C ALA A 241 5.98 -5.31 6.62
N TYR A 242 4.72 -4.90 6.63
CA TYR A 242 3.80 -5.09 5.50
C TYR A 242 3.49 -3.80 4.76
N ALA A 243 3.40 -2.67 5.47
CA ALA A 243 3.18 -1.39 4.81
C ALA A 243 3.82 -0.24 5.58
N CYS A 244 4.08 0.86 4.90
CA CYS A 244 4.60 2.06 5.54
C CYS A 244 4.04 3.34 4.90
N MET A 245 4.01 4.43 5.70
CA MET A 245 3.56 5.74 5.25
C MET A 245 4.25 6.86 6.02
N LEU A 246 4.73 7.88 5.31
CA LEU A 246 5.26 9.09 5.93
C LEU A 246 4.13 10.04 6.30
N GLY A 247 4.18 10.57 7.53
CA GLY A 247 3.18 11.49 8.07
C GLY A 247 3.75 12.31 9.23
N GLY A 248 2.87 12.80 10.09
CA GLY A 248 3.23 13.73 11.16
C GLY A 248 3.18 15.19 10.71
N ASP A 249 3.33 16.13 11.65
CA ASP A 249 3.19 17.56 11.37
C ASP A 249 4.24 18.07 10.36
N ASP A 250 5.44 17.48 10.38
CA ASP A 250 6.55 17.80 9.49
C ASP A 250 6.79 16.72 8.40
N LEU A 251 5.88 15.73 8.31
CA LEU A 251 5.95 14.59 7.39
C LEU A 251 7.20 13.70 7.56
N LYS A 252 7.84 13.73 8.74
CA LYS A 252 9.05 12.95 9.06
C LYS A 252 8.80 11.76 9.96
N THR A 253 7.57 11.51 10.34
CA THR A 253 7.19 10.31 11.07
C THR A 253 6.87 9.19 10.08
N LEU A 254 7.71 8.15 10.04
CA LEU A 254 7.42 6.95 9.28
C LEU A 254 6.56 6.02 10.14
N PHE A 255 5.33 5.79 9.72
CA PHE A 255 4.42 4.80 10.28
C PHE A 255 4.66 3.46 9.59
N ILE A 256 4.69 2.37 10.35
CA ILE A 256 4.94 1.02 9.85
C ILE A 256 3.85 0.10 10.37
N CYS A 257 3.17 -0.59 9.47
CA CYS A 257 2.25 -1.69 9.79
C CYS A 257 3.05 -2.97 9.91
N THR A 258 3.08 -3.56 11.11
CA THR A 258 3.83 -4.79 11.39
C THR A 258 2.94 -5.89 11.93
N SER A 259 3.29 -7.16 11.68
CA SER A 259 2.57 -8.32 12.22
C SER A 259 3.46 -9.57 12.21
N ASN A 260 3.20 -10.52 13.12
CA ASN A 260 3.73 -11.88 13.04
C ASN A 260 2.93 -12.76 12.06
N ALA A 261 1.64 -12.46 11.90
CA ALA A 261 0.78 -13.19 10.99
C ALA A 261 1.13 -12.88 9.53
N SER A 262 0.93 -13.86 8.66
CA SER A 262 0.97 -13.64 7.22
C SER A 262 -0.32 -13.01 6.72
N GLY A 263 -0.25 -12.12 5.74
CA GLY A 263 -1.41 -11.52 5.07
C GLY A 263 -2.32 -12.50 4.34
N VAL A 264 -1.91 -13.76 4.25
CA VAL A 264 -2.68 -14.85 3.62
C VAL A 264 -3.08 -15.95 4.61
N ASP A 265 -2.94 -15.73 5.92
CA ASP A 265 -3.38 -16.63 6.99
C ASP A 265 -4.36 -15.93 7.96
N PRO A 266 -5.66 -15.85 7.58
CA PRO A 266 -6.67 -15.20 8.39
C PRO A 266 -6.85 -15.83 9.77
N ASP A 267 -6.70 -17.14 9.89
CA ASP A 267 -6.90 -17.85 11.17
C ASP A 267 -5.80 -17.50 12.17
N SER A 268 -4.55 -17.40 11.73
CA SER A 268 -3.45 -16.93 12.54
C SER A 268 -3.64 -15.47 12.95
N ALA A 269 -3.95 -14.60 12.00
CA ALA A 269 -4.15 -13.17 12.24
C ALA A 269 -5.26 -12.89 13.26
N LEU A 270 -6.41 -13.57 13.14
CA LEU A 270 -7.55 -13.44 14.06
C LEU A 270 -7.25 -14.00 15.46
N ARG A 271 -6.46 -15.08 15.53
CA ARG A 271 -6.09 -15.72 16.80
C ARG A 271 -5.04 -14.91 17.54
N GLU A 272 -3.99 -14.46 16.85
CA GLU A 272 -2.81 -13.85 17.46
C GLU A 272 -2.97 -12.36 17.70
N LYS A 273 -3.69 -11.68 16.81
CA LYS A 273 -3.86 -10.21 16.84
C LYS A 273 -2.53 -9.49 17.09
N SER A 274 -1.51 -9.94 16.38
CA SER A 274 -0.13 -9.47 16.53
C SER A 274 0.17 -8.20 15.74
N GLY A 275 -0.81 -7.70 14.99
CA GLY A 275 -0.68 -6.48 14.19
C GLY A 275 -0.47 -5.26 15.06
N LYS A 276 0.47 -4.39 14.63
CA LYS A 276 0.84 -3.14 15.31
C LYS A 276 0.99 -2.01 14.31
N ILE A 277 0.83 -0.79 14.81
CA ILE A 277 1.33 0.43 14.16
C ILE A 277 2.51 0.92 14.98
N GLU A 278 3.67 0.95 14.34
CA GLU A 278 4.92 1.45 14.91
C GLU A 278 5.33 2.73 14.21
N ILE A 279 5.98 3.64 14.92
CA ILE A 279 6.48 4.90 14.37
C ILE A 279 7.96 5.07 14.62
N VAL A 280 8.62 5.77 13.71
CA VAL A 280 10.02 6.18 13.84
C VAL A 280 10.24 7.51 13.10
N GLU A 281 11.06 8.39 13.68
CA GLU A 281 11.46 9.62 13.01
C GLU A 281 12.52 9.37 11.95
N VAL A 282 12.34 10.01 10.78
CA VAL A 282 13.28 9.96 9.65
C VAL A 282 13.73 11.37 9.25
N ASP A 283 14.84 11.46 8.51
CA ASP A 283 15.44 12.76 8.20
C ASP A 283 14.76 13.48 7.03
N VAL A 284 14.29 12.71 6.03
CA VAL A 284 13.65 13.23 4.82
C VAL A 284 12.14 13.14 4.95
N PRO A 285 11.41 14.26 4.78
CA PRO A 285 9.95 14.25 4.89
C PRO A 285 9.30 13.55 3.69
N GLY A 286 8.07 13.09 3.89
CA GLY A 286 7.20 12.66 2.80
C GLY A 286 6.71 13.83 1.94
N ILE A 287 6.08 13.50 0.82
CA ILE A 287 5.44 14.50 -0.06
C ILE A 287 3.97 14.78 0.32
N GLY A 288 3.48 14.19 1.43
CA GLY A 288 2.13 14.42 1.96
C GLY A 288 1.02 13.61 1.25
N ARG A 289 1.40 12.64 0.44
CA ARG A 289 0.53 11.67 -0.24
C ARG A 289 1.35 10.43 -0.60
N PRO A 290 0.69 9.29 -0.87
CA PRO A 290 1.34 8.06 -1.29
C PRO A 290 2.05 8.21 -2.63
#